data_d4d42e471ef7a0beb3f2b21d2e98633e
#
_entry.id   d4d42e471ef7a0beb3f2b21d2e98633e
#
_cell.length_a   1.000
_cell.length_b   1.000
_cell.length_c   1.000
_cell.angle_alpha   90.00
_cell.angle_beta   90.00
_cell.angle_gamma   90.00
#
_symmetry.space_group_name_H-M   'P 1'
#
loop_
_entity.id
_entity.type
_entity.pdbx_description
1 polymer ?
#
loop_
_entity_poly.entity_id
_entity_poly.type
_entity_poly.pdbx_seq_one_letter_code
_entity_poly.pdbx_strand_id
1 'polypeptide(L)'
;MTMPHERTRALRWAGEFLREVMESPECPTELRQQAKAILRQYPEPHSIAHEARYSHEAHYSCTARAGTPWLGPEDQYDAPGS
;
A
#
# COMPACT_ATOMS: atom_id res chain seq x y z
N MET A 1 -10.79 -3.59 12.67
CA MET A 1 -10.71 -2.50 11.67
C MET A 1 -9.27 -2.03 11.56
N THR A 2 -8.79 -1.84 10.37
CA THR A 2 -7.41 -1.43 10.16
C THR A 2 -7.27 0.09 10.24
N MET A 3 -6.11 0.52 10.71
CA MET A 3 -5.75 1.93 10.68
C MET A 3 -5.31 2.34 9.29
N PRO A 4 -5.39 3.64 8.94
CA PRO A 4 -4.97 4.09 7.61
C PRO A 4 -3.55 3.70 7.24
N HIS A 5 -2.61 3.80 8.18
CA HIS A 5 -1.21 3.43 7.91
C HIS A 5 -1.05 1.93 7.68
N GLU A 6 -1.91 1.12 8.31
CA GLU A 6 -1.89 -0.32 8.09
C GLU A 6 -2.37 -0.68 6.70
N ARG A 7 -3.36 0.05 6.18
CA ARG A 7 -3.84 -0.17 4.82
C ARG A 7 -2.77 0.17 3.79
N THR A 8 -2.04 1.25 4.02
CA THR A 8 -0.93 1.63 3.16
C THR A 8 0.15 0.55 3.16
N ARG A 9 0.47 0.04 4.33
CA ARG A 9 1.45 -1.04 4.47
C ARG A 9 0.99 -2.30 3.75
N ALA A 10 -0.28 -2.65 3.88
CA ALA A 10 -0.82 -3.82 3.22
C ALA A 10 -0.72 -3.71 1.70
N LEU A 11 -0.99 -2.55 1.15
CA LEU A 11 -0.84 -2.33 -0.29
C LEU A 11 0.61 -2.50 -0.73
N ARG A 12 1.53 -1.94 0.03
CA ARG A 12 2.95 -2.07 -0.28
C ARG A 12 3.41 -3.52 -0.19
N TRP A 13 3.01 -4.22 0.85
CA TRP A 13 3.38 -5.63 1.04
C TRP A 13 2.79 -6.51 -0.05
N ALA A 14 1.56 -6.24 -0.48
CA ALA A 14 0.95 -7.01 -1.55
C ALA A 14 1.74 -6.87 -2.85
N GLY A 15 2.20 -5.66 -3.16
CA GLY A 15 3.03 -5.46 -4.33
C GLY A 15 4.36 -6.20 -4.24
N GLU A 16 4.98 -6.17 -3.08
CA GLU A 16 6.22 -6.91 -2.85
C GLU A 16 6.03 -8.41 -3.00
N PHE A 17 4.93 -8.92 -2.44
CA PHE A 17 4.60 -10.33 -2.55
C PHE A 17 4.40 -10.74 -4.02
N LEU A 18 3.70 -9.92 -4.78
CA LEU A 18 3.48 -10.21 -6.20
C LEU A 18 4.80 -10.25 -6.98
N ARG A 19 5.74 -9.36 -6.64
CA ARG A 19 7.05 -9.39 -7.27
C ARG A 19 7.81 -10.66 -6.92
N GLU A 20 7.74 -11.09 -5.67
CA GLU A 20 8.36 -12.34 -5.25
C GLU A 20 7.79 -13.53 -6.01
N VAL A 21 6.47 -13.56 -6.17
CA VAL A 21 5.82 -14.64 -6.92
C VAL A 21 6.28 -14.63 -8.37
N MET A 22 6.33 -13.45 -8.98
CA MET A 22 6.72 -13.33 -10.39
C MET A 22 8.16 -13.81 -10.61
N GLU A 23 9.04 -13.55 -9.65
CA GLU A 23 10.46 -13.89 -9.79
C GLU A 23 10.81 -15.28 -9.25
N SER A 24 9.87 -15.93 -8.58
CA SER A 24 10.15 -17.23 -7.98
C SER A 24 10.13 -18.35 -9.01
N PRO A 25 11.24 -19.06 -9.18
CA PRO A 25 11.25 -20.20 -10.11
C PRO A 25 10.45 -21.39 -9.57
N GLU A 26 10.15 -21.41 -8.31
CA GLU A 26 9.39 -22.49 -7.69
C GLU A 26 7.89 -22.34 -7.88
N CYS A 27 7.41 -21.14 -8.16
CA CYS A 27 6.01 -20.91 -8.40
C CYS A 27 5.58 -21.42 -9.78
N PRO A 28 4.37 -21.96 -9.89
CA PRO A 28 3.85 -22.35 -11.20
C PRO A 28 3.84 -21.18 -12.16
N THR A 29 4.06 -21.48 -13.44
CA THR A 29 4.10 -20.45 -14.47
C THR A 29 2.82 -19.62 -14.52
N GLU A 30 1.69 -20.27 -14.33
CA GLU A 30 0.41 -19.57 -14.35
C GLU A 30 0.32 -18.51 -13.26
N LEU A 31 0.78 -18.82 -12.06
CA LEU A 31 0.76 -17.85 -10.96
C LEU A 31 1.73 -16.70 -11.22
N ARG A 32 2.90 -17.01 -11.78
CA ARG A 32 3.87 -15.98 -12.13
C ARG A 32 3.32 -15.03 -13.18
N GLN A 33 2.60 -15.58 -14.17
CA GLN A 33 1.99 -14.75 -15.20
C GLN A 33 0.86 -13.89 -14.66
N GLN A 34 0.08 -14.42 -13.73
CA GLN A 34 -0.97 -13.65 -13.08
C GLN A 34 -0.38 -12.51 -12.25
N ALA A 35 0.69 -12.79 -11.51
CA ALA A 35 1.37 -11.76 -10.73
C ALA A 35 1.90 -10.65 -11.65
N LYS A 36 2.49 -11.02 -12.76
CA LYS A 36 2.99 -10.06 -13.73
C LYS A 36 1.88 -9.19 -14.28
N ALA A 37 0.73 -9.81 -14.61
CA ALA A 37 -0.41 -9.06 -15.12
C ALA A 37 -0.94 -8.06 -14.11
N ILE A 38 -1.02 -8.46 -12.85
CA ILE A 38 -1.47 -7.57 -11.78
C ILE A 38 -0.48 -6.43 -11.58
N LEU A 39 0.82 -6.75 -11.57
CA LEU A 39 1.86 -5.75 -11.37
C LEU A 39 1.89 -4.68 -12.44
N ARG A 40 1.42 -4.98 -13.65
CA ARG A 40 1.34 -3.97 -14.70
C ARG A 40 0.43 -2.81 -14.33
N GLN A 41 -0.59 -3.09 -13.52
CA GLN A 41 -1.57 -2.10 -13.12
C GLN A 41 -1.43 -1.71 -11.65
N TYR A 42 -0.50 -2.34 -10.95
CA TYR A 42 -0.32 -2.10 -9.53
C TYR A 42 0.49 -0.82 -9.33
N PRO A 43 0.07 0.04 -8.38
CA PRO A 43 0.81 1.28 -8.14
C PRO A 43 2.19 1.01 -7.56
N GLU A 44 3.13 1.87 -7.93
CA GLU A 44 4.48 1.77 -7.40
C GLU A 44 4.50 2.20 -5.93
N PRO A 45 5.50 1.72 -5.15
CA PRO A 45 5.55 2.08 -3.72
C PRO A 45 5.54 3.58 -3.45
N HIS A 46 6.24 4.37 -4.26
CA HIS A 46 6.25 5.82 -4.05
C HIS A 46 4.89 6.44 -4.38
N SER A 47 4.16 5.87 -5.33
CA SER A 47 2.81 6.36 -5.64
C SER A 47 1.86 6.07 -4.50
N ILE A 48 1.99 4.89 -3.89
CA ILE A 48 1.18 4.54 -2.72
C ILE A 48 1.49 5.49 -1.57
N ALA A 49 2.76 5.77 -1.35
CA ALA A 49 3.16 6.69 -0.28
C ALA A 49 2.65 8.10 -0.53
N HIS A 50 2.71 8.55 -1.78
CA HIS A 50 2.22 9.87 -2.15
C HIS A 50 0.71 9.97 -1.92
N GLU A 51 -0.03 9.00 -2.35
CA GLU A 51 -1.48 8.98 -2.14
C GLU A 51 -1.84 8.88 -0.67
N ALA A 52 -1.06 8.15 0.11
CA ALA A 52 -1.28 8.06 1.54
C ALA A 52 -1.12 9.43 2.21
N ARG A 53 -0.10 10.17 1.83
CA ARG A 53 0.11 11.52 2.35
C ARG A 53 -0.99 12.47 1.89
N TYR A 54 -1.34 12.40 0.62
CA TYR A 54 -2.38 13.24 0.06
C TYR A 54 -3.72 12.97 0.74
N SER A 55 -4.07 11.72 0.90
CA SER A 55 -5.32 11.33 1.55
C SER A 55 -5.37 11.84 3.00
N HIS A 56 -4.26 11.70 3.70
CA HIS A 56 -4.16 12.16 5.08
C HIS A 56 -4.29 13.68 5.19
N GLU A 57 -3.54 14.40 4.37
CA GLU A 57 -3.54 15.86 4.38
C GLU A 57 -4.89 16.41 3.96
N ALA A 58 -5.49 15.83 2.93
CA ALA A 58 -6.80 16.26 2.46
C ALA A 58 -7.86 16.10 3.53
N HIS A 59 -7.79 14.98 4.28
CA HIS A 59 -8.73 14.74 5.36
C HIS A 59 -8.63 15.80 6.45
N TYR A 60 -7.41 16.12 6.86
CA TYR A 60 -7.20 17.07 7.95
C TYR A 60 -7.30 18.52 7.51
N SER A 61 -7.22 18.78 6.21
CA SER A 61 -7.47 20.12 5.67
C SER A 61 -8.94 20.42 5.51
N CYS A 62 -9.75 19.39 5.39
CA CYS A 62 -11.19 19.55 5.21
C CYS A 62 -11.88 19.32 6.54
N THR A 63 -12.19 20.39 7.24
CA THR A 63 -12.74 20.32 8.59
C THR A 63 -14.12 19.68 8.66
N ALA A 64 -14.81 19.61 7.54
CA ALA A 64 -16.15 19.05 7.53
C ALA A 64 -16.17 17.52 7.49
N ARG A 65 -15.03 16.89 7.29
CA ARG A 65 -14.96 15.45 7.19
C ARG A 65 -15.03 14.77 8.53
N ALA A 66 -15.84 13.72 8.59
CA ALA A 66 -15.90 12.86 9.76
C ALA A 66 -15.12 11.58 9.45
N GLY A 67 -14.58 10.96 10.48
CA GLY A 67 -13.87 9.71 10.35
C GLY A 67 -12.39 9.89 10.03
N THR A 68 -11.74 8.81 9.65
CA THR A 68 -10.32 8.81 9.34
C THR A 68 -10.10 8.66 7.84
N PRO A 69 -8.97 9.17 7.32
CA PRO A 69 -8.62 8.92 5.93
C PRO A 69 -8.44 7.43 5.72
N TRP A 70 -8.72 6.94 4.52
CA TRP A 70 -8.59 5.51 4.29
C TRP A 70 -7.13 5.05 4.14
N LEU A 71 -6.24 5.96 3.74
CA LEU A 71 -4.80 5.70 3.71
C LEU A 71 -4.07 6.74 4.56
N GLY A 72 -2.96 6.32 5.14
CA GLY A 72 -2.12 7.22 5.90
C GLY A 72 -0.65 6.86 5.76
N PRO A 73 0.26 7.83 5.96
CA PRO A 73 1.69 7.57 5.87
C PRO A 73 2.13 6.55 6.90
N GLU A 74 2.91 5.57 6.47
CA GLU A 74 3.40 4.53 7.39
C GLU A 74 4.32 5.09 8.46
N ASP A 75 5.20 5.99 8.06
CA ASP A 75 6.21 6.54 8.95
C ASP A 75 5.62 7.39 10.08
N GLN A 76 4.43 7.92 9.88
CA GLN A 76 3.79 8.75 10.88
C GLN A 76 3.37 7.95 12.10
N TYR A 77 3.14 6.66 11.92
CA TYR A 77 2.64 5.80 12.99
C TYR A 77 3.66 4.79 13.46
N ASP A 78 4.91 4.92 13.01
CA ASP A 78 5.96 4.07 13.51
C ASP A 78 6.17 4.38 14.98
N ALA A 79 5.96 3.39 15.82
CA ALA A 79 6.09 3.60 17.24
C ALA A 79 7.53 3.94 17.59
N PRO A 80 7.73 4.92 18.48
CA PRO A 80 9.09 5.21 18.95
C PRO A 80 9.69 3.96 19.56
N GLY A 81 10.87 3.63 19.17
CA GLY A 81 11.54 2.45 19.64
C GLY A 81 11.17 1.19 18.92
N SER A 82 10.33 1.29 17.93
CA SER A 82 10.00 0.15 17.10
C SER A 82 10.91 0.09 15.89
#